data_117a03759cf38eb2985b4412893c69d6
#
_entry.id   117a03759cf38eb2985b4412893c69d6
#
_cell.length_a   1.000
_cell.length_b   1.000
_cell.length_c   1.000
_cell.angle_alpha   90.00
_cell.angle_beta   90.00
_cell.angle_gamma   90.00
#
_symmetry.space_group_name_H-M   'P 1'
#
loop_
_entity.id
_entity.type
_entity.pdbx_description
1 polymer ?
#
loop_
_entity_poly.entity_id
_entity_poly.type
_entity_poly.pdbx_seq_one_letter_code
_entity_poly.pdbx_strand_id
1 'polypeptide(L)'
;MDNVADIYTLSPIQLGMLFHTLADTQTGVYVNQYTCKLSGHLQPRLLQQAWLQTIARHAVLRTAFLWDGLDEPLQVVRQQVELPWRSLDWCGLDDIGQMAKLDEFLECDRTQGFNLDQAPVFLCYSLWSRPRS
;
A
#
# COMPACT_ATOMS: atom_id res chain seq x y z
N MET A 1 13.03 -19.66 -11.22
CA MET A 1 11.96 -18.66 -10.95
C MET A 1 12.62 -17.35 -10.60
N ASP A 2 12.41 -16.42 -11.49
CA ASP A 2 13.00 -15.10 -11.32
C ASP A 2 12.23 -14.31 -10.26
N ASN A 3 12.94 -13.47 -9.51
CA ASN A 3 12.36 -12.56 -8.54
C ASN A 3 11.62 -13.25 -7.36
N VAL A 4 12.13 -14.39 -6.91
CA VAL A 4 11.62 -15.06 -5.72
C VAL A 4 12.75 -15.24 -4.72
N ALA A 5 12.59 -14.65 -3.54
CA ALA A 5 13.56 -14.78 -2.46
C ALA A 5 13.18 -15.94 -1.51
N ASP A 6 11.88 -16.14 -1.27
CA ASP A 6 11.41 -17.17 -0.36
C ASP A 6 9.94 -17.51 -0.64
N ILE A 7 9.50 -18.68 -0.23
CA ILE A 7 8.10 -19.13 -0.31
C ILE A 7 7.79 -19.92 0.95
N TYR A 8 6.67 -19.61 1.60
CA TYR A 8 6.21 -20.37 2.77
C TYR A 8 4.70 -20.26 2.95
N THR A 9 4.14 -21.10 3.82
CA THR A 9 2.71 -21.11 4.08
C THR A 9 2.30 -19.91 4.94
N LEU A 10 0.99 -19.63 4.97
CA LEU A 10 0.46 -18.55 5.79
C LEU A 10 0.26 -18.98 7.24
N SER A 11 0.39 -18.04 8.16
CA SER A 11 -0.01 -18.25 9.54
C SER A 11 -1.53 -18.39 9.64
N PRO A 12 -2.09 -18.94 10.75
CA PRO A 12 -3.55 -19.00 10.92
C PRO A 12 -4.24 -17.65 10.85
N ILE A 13 -3.62 -16.60 11.37
CA ILE A 13 -4.17 -15.23 11.30
C ILE A 13 -4.19 -14.75 9.86
N GLN A 14 -3.11 -14.96 9.12
CA GLN A 14 -3.05 -14.58 7.70
C GLN A 14 -4.09 -15.33 6.88
N LEU A 15 -4.29 -16.63 7.13
CA LEU A 15 -5.32 -17.41 6.46
C LEU A 15 -6.72 -16.83 6.70
N GLY A 16 -7.04 -16.49 7.94
CA GLY A 16 -8.32 -15.88 8.30
C GLY A 16 -8.53 -14.55 7.58
N MET A 17 -7.51 -13.70 7.58
CA MET A 17 -7.57 -12.40 6.88
C MET A 17 -7.75 -12.56 5.38
N LEU A 18 -7.04 -13.51 4.77
CA LEU A 18 -7.15 -13.78 3.35
C LEU A 18 -8.56 -14.23 2.99
N PHE A 19 -9.12 -15.21 3.70
CA PHE A 19 -10.47 -15.71 3.40
C PHE A 19 -11.53 -14.63 3.58
N HIS A 20 -11.44 -13.80 4.61
CA HIS A 20 -12.36 -12.68 4.80
C HIS A 20 -12.24 -11.66 3.66
N THR A 21 -11.03 -11.36 3.23
CA THR A 21 -10.79 -10.42 2.12
C THR A 21 -11.37 -10.96 0.82
N LEU A 22 -11.21 -12.25 0.53
CA LEU A 22 -11.74 -12.87 -0.67
C LEU A 22 -13.27 -12.97 -0.65
N ALA A 23 -13.87 -13.17 0.54
CA ALA A 23 -15.32 -13.26 0.67
C ALA A 23 -16.00 -11.89 0.55
N ASP A 24 -15.33 -10.83 0.96
CA ASP A 24 -15.87 -9.47 0.94
C ASP A 24 -14.81 -8.49 0.43
N THR A 25 -14.80 -8.30 -0.89
CA THR A 25 -13.79 -7.50 -1.57
C THR A 25 -14.06 -6.00 -1.54
N GLN A 26 -15.23 -5.55 -1.04
CA GLN A 26 -15.66 -4.16 -1.17
C GLN A 26 -15.65 -3.37 0.15
N THR A 27 -15.51 -4.01 1.29
CA THR A 27 -15.55 -3.31 2.57
C THR A 27 -14.22 -2.76 3.03
N GLY A 28 -13.11 -3.24 2.46
CA GLY A 28 -11.76 -2.84 2.88
C GLY A 28 -11.45 -3.23 4.32
N VAL A 29 -11.98 -4.34 4.80
CA VAL A 29 -11.97 -4.75 6.21
C VAL A 29 -10.56 -4.86 6.79
N TYR A 30 -9.55 -5.19 5.98
CA TYR A 30 -8.16 -5.30 6.42
C TYR A 30 -7.24 -4.30 5.74
N VAL A 31 -7.79 -3.21 5.19
CA VAL A 31 -7.00 -2.12 4.62
C VAL A 31 -6.72 -1.09 5.70
N ASN A 32 -5.46 -0.94 6.06
CA ASN A 32 -5.00 0.08 6.99
C ASN A 32 -4.49 1.29 6.24
N GLN A 33 -4.86 2.47 6.71
CA GLN A 33 -4.45 3.73 6.12
C GLN A 33 -3.78 4.61 7.18
N TYR A 34 -2.62 5.14 6.84
CA TYR A 34 -1.89 6.06 7.70
C TYR A 34 -1.69 7.38 6.96
N THR A 35 -2.06 8.46 7.61
CA THR A 35 -1.94 9.81 7.05
C THR A 35 -1.05 10.64 7.96
N CYS A 36 0.00 11.23 7.38
CA CYS A 36 0.89 12.14 8.09
C CYS A 36 1.00 13.45 7.34
N LYS A 37 0.86 14.56 8.05
CA LYS A 37 1.08 15.88 7.48
C LYS A 37 2.53 16.29 7.73
N LEU A 38 3.26 16.54 6.64
CA LEU A 38 4.65 16.97 6.68
C LEU A 38 4.75 18.42 6.25
N SER A 39 5.48 19.22 7.03
CA SER A 39 5.69 20.65 6.76
C SER A 39 7.17 20.92 6.55
N GLY A 40 7.48 21.95 5.75
CA GLY A 40 8.85 22.36 5.47
C GLY A 40 9.30 21.97 4.06
N HIS A 41 10.60 21.94 3.85
CA HIS A 41 11.18 21.62 2.55
C HIS A 41 11.34 20.12 2.39
N LEU A 42 10.26 19.44 2.00
CA LEU A 42 10.30 18.02 1.70
C LEU A 42 10.73 17.81 0.26
N GLN A 43 11.76 16.97 0.06
CA GLN A 43 12.19 16.56 -1.26
C GLN A 43 11.58 15.19 -1.56
N PRO A 44 10.63 15.10 -2.51
CA PRO A 44 9.93 13.83 -2.81
C PRO A 44 10.89 12.71 -3.21
N ARG A 45 11.94 13.06 -3.95
CA ARG A 45 12.92 12.09 -4.41
C ARG A 45 13.61 11.39 -3.24
N LEU A 46 13.99 12.15 -2.20
CA LEU A 46 14.65 11.58 -1.04
C LEU A 46 13.71 10.70 -0.23
N LEU A 47 12.45 11.09 -0.12
CA LEU A 47 11.44 10.29 0.57
C LEU A 47 11.20 8.98 -0.16
N GLN A 48 11.13 9.00 -1.49
CA GLN A 48 10.99 7.80 -2.30
C GLN A 48 12.19 6.88 -2.14
N GLN A 49 13.41 7.43 -2.12
CA GLN A 49 14.62 6.63 -1.90
C GLN A 49 14.62 5.98 -0.52
N ALA A 50 14.17 6.69 0.51
CA ALA A 50 14.05 6.14 1.85
C ALA A 50 13.07 4.96 1.89
N TRP A 51 11.94 5.08 1.21
CA TRP A 51 10.97 3.99 1.08
C TRP A 51 11.55 2.79 0.34
N LEU A 52 12.29 3.01 -0.75
CA LEU A 52 12.93 1.93 -1.49
C LEU A 52 13.94 1.17 -0.63
N GLN A 53 14.71 1.88 0.19
CA GLN A 53 15.64 1.25 1.12
C GLN A 53 14.89 0.45 2.20
N THR A 54 13.80 0.98 2.71
CA THR A 54 12.97 0.29 3.70
C THR A 54 12.38 -1.01 3.12
N ILE A 55 11.88 -0.96 1.90
CA ILE A 55 11.35 -2.13 1.19
C ILE A 55 12.45 -3.19 1.01
N ALA A 56 13.64 -2.76 0.64
CA ALA A 56 14.76 -3.67 0.43
C ALA A 56 15.18 -4.39 1.72
N ARG A 57 15.02 -3.74 2.87
CA ARG A 57 15.40 -4.28 4.17
C ARG A 57 14.35 -5.17 4.81
N HIS A 58 13.08 -5.04 4.42
CA HIS A 58 11.97 -5.73 5.08
C HIS A 58 11.22 -6.63 4.10
N ALA A 59 11.42 -7.93 4.25
CA ALA A 59 10.82 -8.94 3.38
C ALA A 59 9.30 -8.86 3.35
N VAL A 60 8.66 -8.49 4.47
CA VAL A 60 7.20 -8.38 4.55
C VAL A 60 6.66 -7.35 3.55
N LEU A 61 7.43 -6.33 3.22
CA LEU A 61 7.03 -5.31 2.24
C LEU A 61 7.20 -5.78 0.79
N ARG A 62 7.81 -6.95 0.58
CA ARG A 62 7.98 -7.56 -0.75
C ARG A 62 7.20 -8.85 -0.91
N THR A 63 6.18 -9.06 -0.07
CA THR A 63 5.44 -10.32 -0.01
C THR A 63 4.12 -10.20 -0.77
N ALA A 64 3.82 -11.21 -1.57
CA ALA A 64 2.54 -11.42 -2.22
C ALA A 64 1.92 -12.74 -1.75
N PHE A 65 0.63 -12.91 -1.98
CA PHE A 65 -0.10 -14.09 -1.55
C PHE A 65 -0.69 -14.81 -2.75
N LEU A 66 -0.49 -16.12 -2.83
CA LEU A 66 -1.00 -16.94 -3.92
C LEU A 66 -1.92 -18.00 -3.34
N TRP A 67 -3.10 -18.14 -3.90
CA TRP A 67 -4.10 -19.12 -3.43
C TRP A 67 -4.80 -19.84 -4.57
N ASP A 68 -4.92 -19.20 -5.74
CA ASP A 68 -5.68 -19.75 -6.87
C ASP A 68 -4.99 -20.96 -7.45
N GLY A 69 -5.75 -22.06 -7.58
CA GLY A 69 -5.22 -23.29 -8.13
C GLY A 69 -4.25 -24.05 -7.22
N LEU A 70 -4.11 -23.64 -5.96
CA LEU A 70 -3.21 -24.26 -4.98
C LEU A 70 -4.02 -25.02 -3.92
N ASP A 71 -3.47 -26.14 -3.45
CA ASP A 71 -4.05 -26.91 -2.33
C ASP A 71 -4.04 -26.09 -1.03
N GLU A 72 -3.00 -25.29 -0.84
CA GLU A 72 -2.81 -24.44 0.32
C GLU A 72 -2.29 -23.08 -0.11
N PRO A 73 -2.83 -21.98 0.45
CA PRO A 73 -2.31 -20.64 0.14
C PRO A 73 -0.85 -20.49 0.56
N LEU A 74 -0.09 -19.77 -0.25
CA LEU A 74 1.33 -19.51 -0.02
C LEU A 74 1.60 -18.02 -0.01
N GLN A 75 2.63 -17.62 0.74
CA GLN A 75 3.19 -16.29 0.62
C GLN A 75 4.54 -16.36 -0.07
N VAL A 76 4.75 -15.45 -1.00
CA VAL A 76 5.93 -15.39 -1.84
C VAL A 76 6.64 -14.07 -1.58
N VAL A 77 7.90 -14.16 -1.12
CA VAL A 77 8.73 -12.98 -0.94
C VAL A 77 9.47 -12.72 -2.25
N ARG A 78 9.25 -11.55 -2.83
CA ARG A 78 9.96 -11.13 -4.05
C ARG A 78 11.35 -10.61 -3.71
N GLN A 79 12.30 -10.78 -4.60
CA GLN A 79 13.65 -10.22 -4.44
C GLN A 79 13.63 -8.71 -4.60
N GLN A 80 12.88 -8.22 -5.58
CA GLN A 80 12.73 -6.80 -5.88
C GLN A 80 11.29 -6.49 -6.23
N VAL A 81 10.82 -5.31 -5.81
CA VAL A 81 9.51 -4.79 -6.15
C VAL A 81 9.64 -3.32 -6.53
N GLU A 82 8.70 -2.85 -7.34
CA GLU A 82 8.61 -1.43 -7.68
C GLU A 82 7.89 -0.70 -6.55
N LEU A 83 8.30 0.55 -6.29
CA LEU A 83 7.63 1.39 -5.30
C LEU A 83 6.32 1.91 -5.89
N PRO A 84 5.15 1.51 -5.34
CA PRO A 84 3.86 2.02 -5.81
C PRO A 84 3.63 3.39 -5.21
N TRP A 85 4.01 4.42 -5.93
CA TRP A 85 3.95 5.80 -5.47
C TRP A 85 3.15 6.66 -6.45
N ARG A 86 2.22 7.45 -5.93
CA ARG A 86 1.48 8.44 -6.71
C ARG A 86 1.58 9.80 -6.04
N SER A 87 1.83 10.82 -6.84
CA SER A 87 1.80 12.21 -6.39
C SER A 87 0.58 12.92 -6.94
N LEU A 88 -0.16 13.57 -6.04
CA LEU A 88 -1.34 14.35 -6.40
C LEU A 88 -1.14 15.80 -5.97
N ASP A 89 -1.45 16.73 -6.86
CA ASP A 89 -1.32 18.16 -6.59
C ASP A 89 -2.68 18.75 -6.24
N TRP A 90 -2.84 19.11 -4.97
CA TRP A 90 -4.06 19.74 -4.45
C TRP A 90 -3.84 21.20 -4.09
N CYS A 91 -2.80 21.83 -4.62
CA CYS A 91 -2.45 23.22 -4.31
C CYS A 91 -3.54 24.22 -4.70
N GLY A 92 -4.38 23.87 -5.67
CA GLY A 92 -5.49 24.74 -6.11
C GLY A 92 -6.72 24.72 -5.21
N LEU A 93 -6.75 23.86 -4.19
CA LEU A 93 -7.90 23.73 -3.29
C LEU A 93 -7.67 24.52 -2.01
N ASP A 94 -8.76 25.07 -1.45
CA ASP A 94 -8.72 25.65 -0.10
C ASP A 94 -8.67 24.55 0.96
N ASP A 95 -8.54 24.94 2.24
CA ASP A 95 -8.42 23.97 3.35
C ASP A 95 -9.66 23.09 3.45
N ILE A 96 -10.85 23.63 3.28
CA ILE A 96 -12.10 22.88 3.35
C ILE A 96 -12.20 21.90 2.18
N GLY A 97 -11.86 22.35 0.98
CA GLY A 97 -11.84 21.51 -0.21
C GLY A 97 -10.83 20.38 -0.11
N GLN A 98 -9.66 20.65 0.47
CA GLN A 98 -8.64 19.62 0.69
C GLN A 98 -9.10 18.56 1.67
N MET A 99 -9.74 18.94 2.78
CA MET A 99 -10.26 18.00 3.78
C MET A 99 -11.36 17.12 3.18
N ALA A 100 -12.30 17.71 2.45
CA ALA A 100 -13.38 16.95 1.81
C ALA A 100 -12.82 15.97 0.78
N LYS A 101 -11.85 16.40 -0.01
CA LYS A 101 -11.23 15.56 -1.03
C LYS A 101 -10.40 14.45 -0.41
N LEU A 102 -9.74 14.71 0.70
CA LEU A 102 -8.98 13.68 1.42
C LEU A 102 -9.90 12.59 1.96
N ASP A 103 -11.02 12.94 2.57
CA ASP A 103 -11.99 11.97 3.09
C ASP A 103 -12.53 11.09 1.96
N GLU A 104 -12.93 11.70 0.85
CA GLU A 104 -13.39 10.98 -0.33
C GLU A 104 -12.31 10.06 -0.90
N PHE A 105 -11.08 10.57 -1.00
CA PHE A 105 -9.93 9.81 -1.49
C PHE A 105 -9.64 8.59 -0.62
N LEU A 106 -9.63 8.75 0.70
CA LEU A 106 -9.36 7.66 1.62
C LEU A 106 -10.44 6.58 1.55
N GLU A 107 -11.70 6.97 1.41
CA GLU A 107 -12.80 6.02 1.28
C GLU A 107 -12.70 5.23 -0.03
N CYS A 108 -12.45 5.90 -1.15
CA CYS A 108 -12.26 5.24 -2.44
C CYS A 108 -11.06 4.30 -2.42
N ASP A 109 -9.95 4.73 -1.84
CA ASP A 109 -8.74 3.92 -1.75
C ASP A 109 -8.99 2.64 -0.94
N ARG A 110 -9.67 2.76 0.20
CA ARG A 110 -9.99 1.62 1.05
C ARG A 110 -10.90 0.62 0.34
N THR A 111 -11.90 1.10 -0.39
CA THR A 111 -12.85 0.21 -1.09
C THR A 111 -12.23 -0.46 -2.30
N GLN A 112 -11.24 0.16 -2.95
CA GLN A 112 -10.49 -0.49 -4.04
C GLN A 112 -9.68 -1.68 -3.55
N GLY A 113 -9.13 -1.62 -2.33
CA GLY A 113 -8.30 -2.68 -1.79
C GLY A 113 -7.03 -2.93 -2.59
N PHE A 114 -6.52 -4.14 -2.50
CA PHE A 114 -5.28 -4.54 -3.15
C PHE A 114 -5.44 -5.85 -3.90
N ASN A 115 -4.65 -6.02 -4.95
CA ASN A 115 -4.42 -7.32 -5.57
C ASN A 115 -3.38 -8.05 -4.72
N LEU A 116 -3.84 -8.97 -3.87
CA LEU A 116 -2.97 -9.64 -2.91
C LEU A 116 -1.92 -10.54 -3.55
N ASP A 117 -2.14 -10.94 -4.80
CA ASP A 117 -1.20 -11.77 -5.56
C ASP A 117 -0.06 -10.97 -6.19
N GLN A 118 -0.03 -9.67 -5.99
CA GLN A 118 1.01 -8.80 -6.51
C GLN A 118 1.73 -8.07 -5.36
N ALA A 119 3.04 -8.18 -5.28
CA ALA A 119 3.84 -7.44 -4.32
C ALA A 119 4.27 -6.10 -4.92
N PRO A 120 4.33 -5.05 -4.12
CA PRO A 120 3.99 -5.00 -2.70
C PRO A 120 2.47 -4.85 -2.47
N VAL A 121 2.00 -5.30 -1.30
CA VAL A 121 0.59 -5.14 -0.90
C VAL A 121 0.44 -3.86 -0.08
N PHE A 122 0.92 -2.76 -0.62
CA PHE A 122 0.73 -1.42 -0.08
C PHE A 122 0.87 -0.39 -1.19
N LEU A 123 0.45 0.84 -0.92
CA LEU A 123 0.50 1.93 -1.89
C LEU A 123 0.76 3.23 -1.13
N CYS A 124 1.66 4.04 -1.67
CA CYS A 124 2.01 5.34 -1.10
C CYS A 124 1.48 6.47 -1.97
N TYR A 125 0.94 7.49 -1.32
CA TYR A 125 0.50 8.71 -1.99
C TYR A 125 1.17 9.91 -1.35
N SER A 126 1.62 10.86 -2.16
CA SER A 126 1.98 12.18 -1.66
C SER A 126 0.98 13.21 -2.22
N LEU A 127 0.35 13.91 -1.28
CA LEU A 127 -0.67 14.90 -1.59
C LEU A 127 -0.08 16.28 -1.28
N TRP A 128 0.11 17.08 -2.31
CA TRP A 128 0.77 18.37 -2.21
C TRP A 128 -0.27 19.47 -2.01
N SER A 129 -0.08 20.23 -0.94
CA SER A 129 -0.88 21.43 -0.68
C SER A 129 0.05 22.62 -0.49
N ARG A 130 -0.47 23.80 -0.75
CA ARG A 130 0.32 25.02 -0.52
C ARG A 130 0.45 25.26 0.97
N PRO A 131 1.64 25.64 1.45
CA PRO A 131 1.77 26.07 2.82
C PRO A 131 0.92 27.32 3.06
N ARG A 132 0.35 27.42 4.25
CA ARG A 132 -0.34 28.65 4.66
C ARG A 132 0.67 29.77 4.74
N SER A 133 0.34 30.85 4.07
CA SER A 133 1.12 32.08 4.18
C SER A 133 0.85 32.77 5.52
#